data_c9e951736d63350f63622f902fdb80e7
#
_entry.id   c9e951736d63350f63622f902fdb80e7
#
_cell.length_a   1.000
_cell.length_b   1.000
_cell.length_c   1.000
_cell.angle_alpha   90.00
_cell.angle_beta   90.00
_cell.angle_gamma   90.00
#
_symmetry.space_group_name_H-M   'P 1'
#
loop_
_entity.id
_entity.type
_entity.pdbx_description
1 polymer ?
#
loop_
_entity_poly.entity_id
_entity_poly.type
_entity_poly.pdbx_seq_one_letter_code
_entity_poly.pdbx_strand_id
1 'polypeptide(L)'
;KNSVSGESYDLFSNAETPLLSWSMTKSLSSVLFSRMHDEGYFKLSDKVLPNRPDKGSQLTFKHLLNHSDGLDYKESYFPLTDYFAMITSENVGMHLSSLEMAHRPGDYWSYSSAATNLLNYKMTEKASSLGFTPIELYKYYIFEPLDLNNIYFGTDNLGNFIASSFGYVSTESWLKVGIMMMNASKNDESFISKKMFDFMTK
;
A
#
# COMPACT_ATOMS: atom_id res chain seq x y z
N LYS A 1 16.18 4.25 -24.45
CA LYS A 1 16.08 2.98 -23.69
C LYS A 1 16.86 3.19 -22.40
N ASN A 2 16.20 2.96 -21.24
CA ASN A 2 16.90 2.93 -19.96
C ASN A 2 17.74 1.64 -19.90
N SER A 3 18.97 1.73 -19.41
CA SER A 3 19.85 0.59 -19.21
C SER A 3 20.47 0.65 -17.83
N VAL A 4 20.67 -0.50 -17.21
CA VAL A 4 21.40 -0.62 -15.95
C VAL A 4 22.88 -0.31 -16.27
N SER A 5 23.48 0.62 -15.55
CA SER A 5 24.87 1.04 -15.72
C SER A 5 25.86 0.35 -14.77
N GLY A 6 25.36 -0.30 -13.74
CA GLY A 6 26.16 -1.05 -12.79
C GLY A 6 25.29 -1.72 -11.74
N GLU A 7 25.73 -2.88 -11.25
CA GLU A 7 25.07 -3.68 -10.23
C GLU A 7 26.15 -4.22 -9.28
N SER A 8 25.77 -4.36 -8.00
CA SER A 8 26.61 -5.01 -7.00
C SER A 8 25.71 -5.76 -6.01
N TYR A 9 26.04 -7.01 -5.77
CA TYR A 9 25.29 -7.90 -4.88
C TYR A 9 26.25 -8.59 -3.90
N ASP A 10 25.72 -9.04 -2.77
CA ASP A 10 26.46 -9.88 -1.87
C ASP A 10 26.53 -11.35 -2.37
N LEU A 11 27.17 -12.21 -1.60
CA LEU A 11 27.33 -13.63 -1.95
C LEU A 11 26.04 -14.44 -2.00
N PHE A 12 24.94 -13.91 -1.45
CA PHE A 12 23.67 -14.62 -1.25
C PHE A 12 22.52 -14.01 -2.05
N SER A 13 22.78 -12.96 -2.82
CA SER A 13 21.74 -12.25 -3.59
C SER A 13 22.17 -11.96 -5.02
N ASN A 14 21.18 -11.69 -5.86
CA ASN A 14 21.34 -11.27 -7.26
C ASN A 14 20.16 -10.35 -7.63
N ALA A 15 20.09 -9.90 -8.90
CA ALA A 15 19.06 -8.98 -9.39
C ALA A 15 17.62 -9.46 -9.16
N GLU A 16 17.42 -10.77 -9.17
CA GLU A 16 16.10 -11.41 -9.05
C GLU A 16 15.75 -11.83 -7.62
N THR A 17 16.69 -11.75 -6.68
CA THR A 17 16.46 -12.17 -5.30
C THR A 17 15.43 -11.26 -4.63
N PRO A 18 14.27 -11.80 -4.19
CA PRO A 18 13.28 -10.99 -3.49
C PRO A 18 13.74 -10.70 -2.07
N LEU A 19 13.98 -9.44 -1.78
CA LEU A 19 14.42 -8.96 -0.48
C LEU A 19 13.26 -8.30 0.27
N LEU A 20 13.22 -8.46 1.59
CA LEU A 20 12.22 -7.82 2.45
C LEU A 20 12.35 -6.29 2.33
N SER A 21 11.32 -5.68 1.79
CA SER A 21 11.32 -4.26 1.39
C SER A 21 10.86 -3.31 2.50
N TRP A 22 10.41 -3.86 3.63
CA TRP A 22 9.89 -3.07 4.74
C TRP A 22 8.90 -1.98 4.25
N SER A 23 9.00 -0.78 4.74
CA SER A 23 8.09 0.32 4.41
C SER A 23 8.10 0.78 2.95
N MET A 24 9.08 0.39 2.14
CA MET A 24 9.00 0.61 0.69
C MET A 24 7.77 -0.06 0.09
N THR A 25 7.31 -1.16 0.69
CA THR A 25 6.08 -1.89 0.28
C THR A 25 4.85 -0.99 0.24
N LYS A 26 4.76 0.03 1.10
CA LYS A 26 3.65 1.00 1.12
C LYS A 26 3.45 1.69 -0.23
N SER A 27 4.54 1.89 -0.98
CA SER A 27 4.49 2.51 -2.31
C SER A 27 3.68 1.68 -3.30
N LEU A 28 3.75 0.35 -3.23
CA LEU A 28 2.96 -0.53 -4.10
C LEU A 28 1.45 -0.39 -3.83
N SER A 29 1.04 -0.24 -2.56
CA SER A 29 -0.36 0.01 -2.21
C SER A 29 -0.84 1.36 -2.70
N SER A 30 0.00 2.40 -2.65
CA SER A 30 -0.34 3.73 -3.17
C SER A 30 -0.45 3.73 -4.70
N VAL A 31 0.43 3.01 -5.39
CA VAL A 31 0.37 2.82 -6.85
C VAL A 31 -0.89 2.04 -7.23
N LEU A 32 -1.23 0.96 -6.52
CA LEU A 32 -2.46 0.21 -6.74
C LEU A 32 -3.69 1.09 -6.58
N PHE A 33 -3.76 1.87 -5.49
CA PHE A 33 -4.85 2.82 -5.29
C PHE A 33 -4.97 3.81 -6.45
N SER A 34 -3.82 4.34 -6.91
CA SER A 34 -3.79 5.31 -8.02
C SER A 34 -4.37 4.71 -9.31
N ARG A 35 -4.02 3.48 -9.63
CA ARG A 35 -4.56 2.76 -10.78
C ARG A 35 -6.08 2.58 -10.65
N MET A 36 -6.55 2.08 -9.51
CA MET A 36 -7.99 1.88 -9.26
C MET A 36 -8.76 3.20 -9.20
N HIS A 37 -8.14 4.28 -8.73
CA HIS A 37 -8.71 5.63 -8.77
C HIS A 37 -8.86 6.13 -10.20
N ASP A 38 -7.83 5.99 -11.03
CA ASP A 38 -7.84 6.45 -12.42
C ASP A 38 -8.88 5.68 -13.27
N GLU A 39 -9.18 4.43 -12.91
CA GLU A 39 -10.26 3.65 -13.51
C GLU A 39 -11.65 3.91 -12.88
N GLY A 40 -11.72 4.78 -11.88
CA GLY A 40 -13.00 5.21 -11.29
C GLY A 40 -13.57 4.30 -10.19
N TYR A 41 -12.84 3.28 -9.74
CA TYR A 41 -13.29 2.39 -8.65
C TYR A 41 -13.34 3.09 -7.30
N PHE A 42 -12.44 4.06 -7.08
CA PHE A 42 -12.36 4.85 -5.85
C PHE A 42 -12.13 6.32 -6.12
N LYS A 43 -12.61 7.15 -5.20
CA LYS A 43 -12.25 8.57 -5.11
C LYS A 43 -11.50 8.83 -3.82
N LEU A 44 -10.60 9.80 -3.82
CA LEU A 44 -9.89 10.23 -2.61
C LEU A 44 -10.84 10.63 -1.47
N SER A 45 -12.04 11.14 -1.81
CA SER A 45 -13.07 11.56 -0.86
C SER A 45 -13.99 10.44 -0.37
N ASP A 46 -13.92 9.24 -0.94
CA ASP A 46 -14.79 8.14 -0.53
C ASP A 46 -14.50 7.72 0.91
N LYS A 47 -15.57 7.40 1.63
CA LYS A 47 -15.50 6.99 3.03
C LYS A 47 -15.00 5.56 3.15
N VAL A 48 -14.01 5.36 4.03
CA VAL A 48 -13.39 4.04 4.28
C VAL A 48 -14.27 3.19 5.22
N LEU A 49 -14.81 3.83 6.26
CA LEU A 49 -15.61 3.19 7.33
C LEU A 49 -16.94 3.95 7.54
N PRO A 50 -17.83 4.03 6.53
CA PRO A 50 -18.99 4.91 6.56
C PRO A 50 -20.01 4.57 7.67
N ASN A 51 -20.05 3.33 8.11
CA ASN A 51 -21.03 2.83 9.07
C ASN A 51 -20.56 2.92 10.54
N ARG A 52 -19.39 3.52 10.80
CA ARG A 52 -18.94 3.72 12.19
C ARG A 52 -19.81 4.78 12.89
N PRO A 53 -20.12 4.56 14.18
CA PRO A 53 -20.94 5.51 14.96
C PRO A 53 -20.15 6.75 15.41
N ASP A 54 -18.82 6.71 15.33
CA ASP A 54 -17.90 7.76 15.81
C ASP A 54 -17.34 8.62 14.64
N LYS A 55 -16.34 9.44 14.96
CA LYS A 55 -15.65 10.28 13.98
C LYS A 55 -14.92 9.50 12.88
N GLY A 56 -14.70 8.19 13.06
CA GLY A 56 -14.15 7.31 12.01
C GLY A 56 -15.04 7.20 10.77
N SER A 57 -16.34 7.50 10.88
CA SER A 57 -17.23 7.61 9.70
C SER A 57 -16.83 8.73 8.73
N GLN A 58 -15.95 9.65 9.15
CA GLN A 58 -15.40 10.73 8.31
C GLN A 58 -14.09 10.34 7.63
N LEU A 59 -13.49 9.19 7.99
CA LEU A 59 -12.26 8.68 7.42
C LEU A 59 -12.40 8.47 5.91
N THR A 60 -11.48 9.01 5.12
CA THR A 60 -11.44 8.88 3.66
C THR A 60 -10.14 8.24 3.19
N PHE A 61 -10.11 7.78 1.94
CA PHE A 61 -8.87 7.27 1.33
C PHE A 61 -7.77 8.33 1.30
N LYS A 62 -8.11 9.61 1.11
CA LYS A 62 -7.16 10.72 1.22
C LYS A 62 -6.45 10.72 2.57
N HIS A 63 -7.18 10.53 3.66
CA HIS A 63 -6.61 10.53 5.01
C HIS A 63 -5.65 9.35 5.22
N LEU A 64 -5.98 8.15 4.71
CA LEU A 64 -5.10 6.99 4.78
C LEU A 64 -3.79 7.20 4.01
N LEU A 65 -3.89 7.69 2.77
CA LEU A 65 -2.73 7.95 1.91
C LEU A 65 -1.82 9.05 2.47
N ASN A 66 -2.38 10.02 3.17
CA ASN A 66 -1.63 11.11 3.78
C ASN A 66 -1.18 10.83 5.22
N HIS A 67 -1.41 9.62 5.76
CA HIS A 67 -1.11 9.32 7.17
C HIS A 67 -1.74 10.31 8.16
N SER A 68 -2.97 10.72 7.88
CA SER A 68 -3.78 11.60 8.73
C SER A 68 -5.12 10.94 9.09
N ASP A 69 -5.09 9.64 9.29
CA ASP A 69 -6.27 8.79 9.54
C ASP A 69 -6.90 9.05 10.91
N GLY A 70 -6.11 9.38 11.92
CA GLY A 70 -6.56 9.66 13.28
C GLY A 70 -6.91 8.41 14.10
N LEU A 71 -6.57 7.21 13.63
CA LEU A 71 -6.70 5.97 14.40
C LEU A 71 -5.82 6.02 15.64
N ASP A 72 -6.27 5.40 16.73
CA ASP A 72 -5.45 5.19 17.94
C ASP A 72 -4.47 4.04 17.69
N TYR A 73 -3.39 4.37 16.99
CA TYR A 73 -2.33 3.47 16.58
C TYR A 73 -0.98 4.14 16.71
N LYS A 74 -0.06 3.47 17.40
CA LYS A 74 1.32 3.93 17.58
C LYS A 74 2.28 3.09 16.77
N GLU A 75 2.99 3.71 15.85
CA GLU A 75 4.06 3.06 15.10
C GLU A 75 5.24 2.77 16.03
N SER A 76 5.34 1.56 16.51
CA SER A 76 6.42 1.09 17.39
C SER A 76 6.70 -0.40 17.12
N TYR A 77 7.97 -0.76 17.00
CA TYR A 77 8.42 -2.10 16.61
C TYR A 77 8.89 -2.95 17.78
N PHE A 78 8.62 -2.53 19.02
CA PHE A 78 8.89 -3.34 20.20
C PHE A 78 7.78 -4.38 20.44
N PRO A 79 8.07 -5.51 21.09
CA PRO A 79 7.06 -6.47 21.48
C PRO A 79 5.92 -5.83 22.29
N LEU A 80 4.70 -6.38 22.14
CA LEU A 80 3.47 -5.90 22.82
C LEU A 80 3.01 -4.50 22.42
N THR A 81 3.35 -4.06 21.20
CA THR A 81 2.90 -2.78 20.63
C THR A 81 1.78 -2.99 19.61
N ASP A 82 1.18 -1.89 19.17
CA ASP A 82 0.10 -1.90 18.18
C ASP A 82 0.55 -2.53 16.85
N TYR A 83 1.82 -2.31 16.45
CA TYR A 83 2.38 -2.96 15.26
C TYR A 83 2.35 -4.49 15.38
N PHE A 84 2.79 -5.04 16.52
CA PHE A 84 2.76 -6.49 16.74
C PHE A 84 1.34 -7.02 16.83
N ALA A 85 0.44 -6.32 17.54
CA ALA A 85 -0.98 -6.69 17.61
C ALA A 85 -1.60 -6.74 16.19
N MET A 86 -1.26 -5.78 15.35
CA MET A 86 -1.71 -5.73 13.96
C MET A 86 -1.21 -6.91 13.13
N ILE A 87 0.11 -7.16 13.10
CA ILE A 87 0.69 -8.21 12.23
C ILE A 87 0.43 -9.63 12.71
N THR A 88 0.06 -9.81 13.98
CA THR A 88 -0.32 -11.11 14.56
C THR A 88 -1.83 -11.31 14.68
N SER A 89 -2.62 -10.35 14.25
CA SER A 89 -4.08 -10.47 14.22
C SER A 89 -4.52 -11.53 13.20
N GLU A 90 -5.60 -12.22 13.49
CA GLU A 90 -6.20 -13.20 12.57
C GLU A 90 -6.66 -12.54 11.26
N ASN A 91 -7.19 -11.31 11.38
CA ASN A 91 -7.66 -10.50 10.25
C ASN A 91 -7.21 -9.04 10.45
N VAL A 92 -6.15 -8.65 9.77
CA VAL A 92 -5.57 -7.31 9.86
C VAL A 92 -6.57 -6.21 9.52
N GLY A 93 -7.40 -6.42 8.51
CA GLY A 93 -8.38 -5.42 8.08
C GLY A 93 -9.49 -5.20 9.10
N MET A 94 -10.03 -6.27 9.67
CA MET A 94 -11.03 -6.17 10.74
C MET A 94 -10.44 -5.56 12.01
N HIS A 95 -9.25 -6.01 12.42
CA HIS A 95 -8.54 -5.44 13.56
C HIS A 95 -8.41 -3.92 13.42
N LEU A 96 -7.89 -3.45 12.29
CA LEU A 96 -7.69 -2.02 12.04
C LEU A 96 -8.99 -1.24 11.89
N SER A 97 -10.03 -1.86 11.34
CA SER A 97 -11.36 -1.24 11.23
C SER A 97 -12.04 -1.04 12.60
N SER A 98 -11.62 -1.79 13.63
CA SER A 98 -12.15 -1.71 14.99
C SER A 98 -11.38 -0.77 15.92
N LEU A 99 -10.19 -0.31 15.54
CA LEU A 99 -9.40 0.62 16.36
C LEU A 99 -10.19 1.89 16.68
N GLU A 100 -10.02 2.39 17.89
CA GLU A 100 -10.60 3.67 18.29
C GLU A 100 -9.99 4.84 17.53
N MET A 101 -10.63 6.00 17.61
CA MET A 101 -10.16 7.21 17.00
C MET A 101 -9.52 8.13 18.05
N ALA A 102 -8.20 8.25 18.05
CA ALA A 102 -7.49 9.23 18.87
C ALA A 102 -7.79 10.66 18.43
N HIS A 103 -7.79 10.89 17.11
CA HIS A 103 -8.00 12.20 16.51
C HIS A 103 -9.13 12.19 15.47
N ARG A 104 -9.57 13.36 15.05
CA ARG A 104 -10.43 13.50 13.88
C ARG A 104 -9.59 13.24 12.61
N PRO A 105 -10.10 12.49 11.62
CA PRO A 105 -9.39 12.34 10.35
C PRO A 105 -9.04 13.70 9.73
N GLY A 106 -7.77 13.87 9.39
CA GLY A 106 -7.21 15.11 8.82
C GLY A 106 -6.61 16.10 9.80
N ASP A 107 -6.85 15.97 11.11
CA ASP A 107 -6.38 16.94 12.12
C ASP A 107 -4.91 16.73 12.50
N TYR A 108 -4.42 15.50 12.42
CA TYR A 108 -3.08 15.16 12.88
C TYR A 108 -2.39 14.19 11.93
N TRP A 109 -1.14 14.50 11.58
CA TRP A 109 -0.29 13.61 10.79
C TRP A 109 0.51 12.70 11.71
N SER A 110 0.44 11.40 11.43
CA SER A 110 1.26 10.40 12.11
C SER A 110 1.60 9.27 11.14
N TYR A 111 2.87 8.99 10.94
CA TYR A 111 3.28 7.86 10.12
C TYR A 111 2.65 6.56 10.65
N SER A 112 1.97 5.80 9.77
CA SER A 112 1.11 4.71 10.20
C SER A 112 1.14 3.51 9.25
N SER A 113 1.61 2.37 9.74
CA SER A 113 1.43 1.07 9.06
C SER A 113 -0.04 0.65 9.03
N ALA A 114 -0.82 1.05 10.04
CA ALA A 114 -2.26 0.80 10.09
C ALA A 114 -2.99 1.45 8.91
N ALA A 115 -2.66 2.70 8.60
CA ALA A 115 -3.26 3.42 7.46
C ALA A 115 -3.07 2.65 6.15
N THR A 116 -1.85 2.18 5.87
CA THR A 116 -1.55 1.44 4.64
C THR A 116 -2.22 0.08 4.59
N ASN A 117 -2.23 -0.67 5.69
CA ASN A 117 -2.88 -1.98 5.73
C ASN A 117 -4.40 -1.86 5.61
N LEU A 118 -5.02 -0.84 6.23
CA LEU A 118 -6.45 -0.57 6.07
C LEU A 118 -6.79 -0.13 4.65
N LEU A 119 -5.95 0.71 4.03
CA LEU A 119 -6.06 1.07 2.61
C LEU A 119 -6.05 -0.18 1.72
N ASN A 120 -5.05 -1.04 1.90
CA ASN A 120 -4.91 -2.28 1.13
C ASN A 120 -6.11 -3.21 1.34
N TYR A 121 -6.53 -3.40 2.58
CA TYR A 121 -7.69 -4.24 2.90
C TYR A 121 -8.96 -3.76 2.17
N LYS A 122 -9.22 -2.46 2.14
CA LYS A 122 -10.39 -1.90 1.44
C LYS A 122 -10.32 -2.04 -0.08
N MET A 123 -9.13 -1.95 -0.65
CA MET A 123 -8.94 -2.23 -2.08
C MET A 123 -9.19 -3.70 -2.40
N THR A 124 -8.69 -4.63 -1.60
CA THR A 124 -8.88 -6.07 -1.81
C THR A 124 -10.33 -6.51 -1.51
N GLU A 125 -11.01 -5.88 -0.53
CA GLU A 125 -12.44 -6.07 -0.30
C GLU A 125 -13.27 -5.70 -1.55
N LYS A 126 -12.98 -4.57 -2.18
CA LYS A 126 -13.60 -4.16 -3.44
C LYS A 126 -13.27 -5.12 -4.57
N ALA A 127 -12.01 -5.52 -4.68
CA ALA A 127 -11.54 -6.45 -5.72
C ALA A 127 -12.21 -7.82 -5.62
N SER A 128 -12.44 -8.33 -4.42
CA SER A 128 -13.18 -9.58 -4.19
C SER A 128 -14.60 -9.50 -4.78
N SER A 129 -15.26 -8.34 -4.71
CA SER A 129 -16.56 -8.13 -5.35
C SER A 129 -16.51 -8.14 -6.88
N LEU A 130 -15.32 -8.01 -7.46
CA LEU A 130 -15.03 -8.07 -8.89
C LEU A 130 -14.45 -9.43 -9.33
N GLY A 131 -14.31 -10.38 -8.40
CA GLY A 131 -13.79 -11.72 -8.65
C GLY A 131 -12.26 -11.85 -8.55
N PHE A 132 -11.54 -10.86 -8.04
CA PHE A 132 -10.10 -10.94 -7.82
C PHE A 132 -9.77 -11.40 -6.42
N THR A 133 -8.80 -12.28 -6.29
CA THR A 133 -8.05 -12.47 -5.04
C THR A 133 -7.06 -11.31 -4.83
N PRO A 134 -6.53 -11.10 -3.60
CA PRO A 134 -5.54 -10.05 -3.36
C PRO A 134 -4.33 -10.13 -4.28
N ILE A 135 -3.80 -11.32 -4.54
CA ILE A 135 -2.62 -11.48 -5.42
C ILE A 135 -2.95 -11.22 -6.88
N GLU A 136 -4.12 -11.66 -7.36
CA GLU A 136 -4.56 -11.39 -8.74
C GLU A 136 -4.77 -9.90 -8.99
N LEU A 137 -5.27 -9.16 -8.00
CA LEU A 137 -5.40 -7.71 -8.07
C LEU A 137 -4.05 -7.04 -8.32
N TYR A 138 -3.03 -7.39 -7.53
CA TYR A 138 -1.69 -6.84 -7.70
C TYR A 138 -1.02 -7.29 -9.01
N LYS A 139 -1.22 -8.55 -9.41
CA LYS A 139 -0.72 -9.05 -10.70
C LYS A 139 -1.29 -8.24 -11.85
N TYR A 140 -2.62 -8.12 -11.91
CA TYR A 140 -3.32 -7.43 -12.99
C TYR A 140 -2.97 -5.94 -13.08
N TYR A 141 -2.95 -5.24 -11.93
CA TYR A 141 -2.78 -3.80 -11.92
C TYR A 141 -1.33 -3.34 -11.90
N ILE A 142 -0.40 -4.14 -11.40
CA ILE A 142 0.98 -3.70 -11.15
C ILE A 142 2.02 -4.65 -11.74
N PHE A 143 1.99 -5.95 -11.37
CA PHE A 143 3.13 -6.81 -11.63
C PHE A 143 3.29 -7.10 -13.11
N GLU A 144 2.23 -7.56 -13.77
CA GLU A 144 2.27 -7.88 -15.20
C GLU A 144 2.51 -6.63 -16.06
N PRO A 145 1.78 -5.51 -15.87
CA PRO A 145 2.01 -4.32 -16.70
C PRO A 145 3.37 -3.65 -16.54
N LEU A 146 4.03 -3.82 -15.39
CA LEU A 146 5.39 -3.32 -15.15
C LEU A 146 6.47 -4.39 -15.32
N ASP A 147 6.10 -5.61 -15.75
CA ASP A 147 7.00 -6.75 -15.86
C ASP A 147 7.79 -6.98 -14.56
N LEU A 148 7.09 -6.96 -13.43
CA LEU A 148 7.68 -7.22 -12.11
C LEU A 148 7.59 -8.72 -11.80
N ASN A 149 8.74 -9.32 -11.55
CA ASN A 149 8.87 -10.74 -11.28
C ASN A 149 9.33 -10.99 -9.85
N ASN A 150 9.10 -12.20 -9.33
CA ASN A 150 9.58 -12.63 -8.01
C ASN A 150 9.14 -11.70 -6.88
N ILE A 151 7.84 -11.37 -6.83
CA ILE A 151 7.24 -10.56 -5.77
C ILE A 151 6.35 -11.42 -4.89
N TYR A 152 6.53 -11.30 -3.59
CA TYR A 152 5.74 -11.99 -2.58
C TYR A 152 5.29 -11.04 -1.50
N PHE A 153 4.13 -11.32 -0.89
CA PHE A 153 3.64 -10.62 0.28
C PHE A 153 3.46 -11.58 1.45
N GLY A 154 3.90 -11.16 2.64
CA GLY A 154 3.46 -11.80 3.87
C GLY A 154 2.00 -11.46 4.15
N THR A 155 1.26 -12.44 4.67
CA THR A 155 -0.18 -12.33 4.92
C THR A 155 -0.51 -12.60 6.37
N ASP A 156 -1.71 -12.18 6.79
CA ASP A 156 -2.37 -12.72 7.96
C ASP A 156 -2.93 -14.13 7.71
N ASN A 157 -3.61 -14.71 8.70
CA ASN A 157 -4.15 -16.07 8.59
C ASN A 157 -5.29 -16.22 7.56
N LEU A 158 -5.88 -15.13 7.12
CA LEU A 158 -6.95 -15.11 6.12
C LEU A 158 -6.48 -14.69 4.73
N GLY A 159 -5.17 -14.52 4.54
CA GLY A 159 -4.57 -14.16 3.26
C GLY A 159 -4.59 -12.66 2.93
N ASN A 160 -4.94 -11.79 3.89
CA ASN A 160 -4.82 -10.36 3.70
C ASN A 160 -3.34 -9.94 3.77
N PHE A 161 -2.89 -9.13 2.83
CA PHE A 161 -1.49 -8.69 2.78
C PHE A 161 -1.14 -7.73 3.91
N ILE A 162 0.00 -7.97 4.56
CA ILE A 162 0.66 -6.98 5.44
C ILE A 162 1.43 -6.00 4.55
N ALA A 163 0.68 -5.24 3.77
CA ALA A 163 1.17 -4.39 2.69
C ALA A 163 1.96 -3.16 3.16
N SER A 164 1.99 -2.92 4.46
CA SER A 164 2.83 -1.87 5.04
C SER A 164 4.30 -2.24 5.14
N SER A 165 4.65 -3.55 5.14
CA SER A 165 6.00 -3.98 5.57
C SER A 165 6.48 -5.27 4.90
N PHE A 166 5.60 -6.23 4.62
CA PHE A 166 6.01 -7.60 4.27
C PHE A 166 5.91 -7.87 2.76
N GLY A 167 6.33 -6.89 1.94
CA GLY A 167 6.64 -7.12 0.55
C GLY A 167 8.07 -7.62 0.38
N TYR A 168 8.24 -8.69 -0.36
CA TYR A 168 9.52 -9.21 -0.80
C TYR A 168 9.64 -8.93 -2.29
N VAL A 169 10.55 -8.04 -2.67
CA VAL A 169 10.65 -7.50 -4.03
C VAL A 169 12.11 -7.44 -4.42
N SER A 170 12.43 -7.85 -5.65
CA SER A 170 13.80 -7.79 -6.16
C SER A 170 14.24 -6.35 -6.43
N THR A 171 15.56 -6.13 -6.43
CA THR A 171 16.15 -4.83 -6.76
C THR A 171 15.76 -4.37 -8.17
N GLU A 172 15.75 -5.28 -9.14
CA GLU A 172 15.31 -4.98 -10.50
C GLU A 172 13.85 -4.52 -10.54
N SER A 173 12.95 -5.20 -9.82
CA SER A 173 11.54 -4.81 -9.74
C SER A 173 11.37 -3.43 -9.12
N TRP A 174 12.12 -3.10 -8.07
CA TRP A 174 12.10 -1.75 -7.49
C TRP A 174 12.61 -0.68 -8.46
N LEU A 175 13.63 -0.99 -9.26
CA LEU A 175 14.12 -0.08 -10.31
C LEU A 175 13.01 0.22 -11.35
N LYS A 176 12.26 -0.80 -11.78
CA LYS A 176 11.12 -0.63 -12.70
C LYS A 176 10.03 0.26 -12.09
N VAL A 177 9.70 0.08 -10.80
CA VAL A 177 8.78 0.97 -10.08
C VAL A 177 9.30 2.41 -10.06
N GLY A 178 10.59 2.61 -9.76
CA GLY A 178 11.22 3.93 -9.77
C GLY A 178 11.17 4.61 -11.15
N ILE A 179 11.43 3.86 -12.22
CA ILE A 179 11.32 4.35 -13.60
C ILE A 179 9.88 4.74 -13.93
N MET A 180 8.90 3.93 -13.52
CA MET A 180 7.48 4.25 -13.69
C MET A 180 7.12 5.57 -12.98
N MET A 181 7.55 5.76 -11.75
CA MET A 181 7.33 7.01 -11.00
C MET A 181 8.01 8.21 -11.67
N MET A 182 9.22 8.03 -12.18
CA MET A 182 9.93 9.08 -12.92
C MET A 182 9.19 9.46 -14.22
N ASN A 183 8.61 8.51 -14.95
CA ASN A 183 7.82 8.79 -16.13
C ASN A 183 6.53 9.53 -15.77
N ALA A 184 5.83 9.11 -14.72
CA ALA A 184 4.64 9.78 -14.21
C ALA A 184 4.93 11.25 -13.82
N SER A 185 6.13 11.55 -13.29
CA SER A 185 6.53 12.92 -12.96
C SER A 185 6.61 13.84 -14.18
N LYS A 186 6.95 13.30 -15.35
CA LYS A 186 7.16 14.04 -16.61
C LYS A 186 5.89 14.21 -17.43
N ASN A 187 4.77 13.70 -16.97
CA ASN A 187 3.49 13.70 -17.69
C ASN A 187 3.52 12.91 -19.01
N ASP A 188 4.46 11.98 -19.16
CA ASP A 188 4.40 10.98 -20.23
C ASP A 188 3.16 10.10 -20.03
N GLU A 189 2.65 9.43 -21.07
CA GLU A 189 1.56 8.47 -20.98
C GLU A 189 1.87 7.47 -19.86
N SER A 190 1.53 7.87 -18.66
CA SER A 190 2.10 7.30 -17.45
C SER A 190 1.18 6.22 -16.91
N PHE A 191 1.78 5.24 -16.32
CA PHE A 191 1.12 4.13 -15.67
C PHE A 191 0.09 4.58 -14.61
N ILE A 192 0.34 5.71 -13.96
CA ILE A 192 -0.58 6.44 -13.09
C ILE A 192 -0.73 7.87 -13.59
N SER A 193 -1.88 8.48 -13.36
CA SER A 193 -2.10 9.87 -13.79
C SER A 193 -1.13 10.84 -13.09
N LYS A 194 -0.76 11.91 -13.82
CA LYS A 194 0.03 13.02 -13.24
C LYS A 194 -0.62 13.59 -11.99
N LYS A 195 -1.95 13.65 -11.96
CA LYS A 195 -2.72 14.08 -10.79
C LYS A 195 -2.45 13.22 -9.57
N MET A 196 -2.45 11.88 -9.73
CA MET A 196 -2.17 10.97 -8.62
C MET A 196 -0.70 10.99 -8.24
N PHE A 197 0.21 11.08 -9.21
CA PHE A 197 1.63 11.29 -8.93
C PHE A 197 1.85 12.53 -8.06
N ASP A 198 1.29 13.68 -8.47
CA ASP A 198 1.42 14.94 -7.72
C ASP A 198 0.80 14.86 -6.32
N PHE A 199 -0.30 14.14 -6.17
CA PHE A 199 -0.92 13.92 -4.87
C PHE A 199 -0.05 13.06 -3.93
N MET A 200 0.62 12.03 -4.44
CA MET A 200 1.47 11.14 -3.63
C MET A 200 2.82 11.74 -3.27
N THR A 201 3.29 12.77 -3.97
CA THR A 201 4.65 13.32 -3.85
C THR A 201 4.71 14.75 -3.31
N LYS A 202 3.59 15.36 -3.01
CA LYS A 202 3.46 16.70 -2.40
C LYS A 202 2.95 16.63 -0.98
#